data_d4b711642d1b537bd0c928d29a8aeaea
#
_entry.id   d4b711642d1b537bd0c928d29a8aeaea
#
_cell.length_a   1.000
_cell.length_b   1.000
_cell.length_c   1.000
_cell.angle_alpha   90.00
_cell.angle_beta   90.00
_cell.angle_gamma   90.00
#
_symmetry.space_group_name_H-M   'P 1'
#
loop_
_entity.id
_entity.type
_entity.pdbx_description
1 polymer ?
#
loop_
_entity_poly.entity_id
_entity_poly.type
_entity_poly.pdbx_seq_one_letter_code
_entity_poly.pdbx_strand_id
1 'polypeptide(L)'
;MKKQEPKMKQETKPTAKKETKAKKTTTAAKPAVNDTRIERQIDPATALTEALDRMYGCDLSAATEKQIYRALCTTVRELLADKNRIFNRENEDKEKKEVYYMSMEFLVGTSLRNNLFNLGLETQYRQLLQDAGIDIEHIYALDPDAGLGNGGLGRLASCYMDSATGMEYPMTGFSIRYEFGIFRQKIVDGWQMEFPDNWLEMGDVWLRTREDDAVEVKFGGEVREWVDEMGRFKVAQVGYNSVVAVPHDMFISGYDSAASNRLILWSAKLPQSFDMAAFSRGDYVQALERNAMAETISKVLYPADDHIQGKRLRLKQQYLLVSASLQSILKRHYKKYHTYDNLADKVAIHINDTHPALCVPELMRLLVDEHDYGWDQAWDITCKTLSYTNHTVMS
;
A
#
# COMPACT_ATOMS: atom_id res chain seq x y z
N MET A 1 -62.11 30.97 27.86
CA MET A 1 -63.27 30.21 27.34
C MET A 1 -62.86 28.78 27.13
N LYS A 2 -63.54 27.88 27.83
CA LYS A 2 -63.49 26.44 27.86
C LYS A 2 -63.95 25.85 26.53
N LYS A 3 -63.35 24.69 26.10
CA LYS A 3 -64.05 23.51 25.54
C LYS A 3 -62.93 22.48 25.31
N GLN A 4 -62.79 21.46 26.10
CA GLN A 4 -63.47 20.15 26.23
C GLN A 4 -63.12 19.19 25.14
N GLU A 5 -62.40 18.12 25.61
CA GLU A 5 -62.16 16.80 24.98
C GLU A 5 -63.48 16.05 24.68
N PRO A 6 -63.40 15.01 23.84
CA PRO A 6 -63.97 13.77 24.36
C PRO A 6 -63.05 12.55 24.24
N LYS A 7 -63.11 11.75 25.30
CA LYS A 7 -62.61 10.38 25.46
C LYS A 7 -63.36 9.44 24.53
N MET A 8 -62.65 8.48 23.91
CA MET A 8 -63.29 7.23 23.46
C MET A 8 -62.48 5.99 23.83
N LYS A 9 -63.24 5.05 24.29
CA LYS A 9 -63.07 3.82 25.02
C LYS A 9 -62.07 2.81 24.46
N GLN A 10 -61.44 2.12 25.41
CA GLN A 10 -60.76 0.83 25.29
C GLN A 10 -61.78 -0.28 24.92
N GLU A 11 -61.43 -1.08 23.90
CA GLU A 11 -61.92 -2.45 23.77
C GLU A 11 -60.73 -3.41 23.73
N THR A 12 -60.70 -4.23 24.77
CA THR A 12 -59.81 -5.37 24.93
C THR A 12 -60.34 -6.58 24.11
N LYS A 13 -59.46 -7.21 23.30
CA LYS A 13 -59.68 -8.62 22.84
C LYS A 13 -58.34 -9.39 22.85
N PRO A 14 -58.40 -10.71 22.99
CA PRO A 14 -57.41 -11.45 23.76
C PRO A 14 -56.26 -12.03 22.93
N THR A 15 -55.14 -12.16 23.63
CA THR A 15 -53.86 -12.78 23.24
C THR A 15 -54.00 -14.20 22.70
N ALA A 16 -53.57 -14.42 21.48
CA ALA A 16 -53.18 -15.74 20.97
C ALA A 16 -51.64 -15.83 21.01
N LYS A 17 -51.11 -16.68 21.89
CA LYS A 17 -49.71 -17.07 21.92
C LYS A 17 -49.39 -17.82 20.64
N LYS A 18 -48.52 -17.24 19.75
CA LYS A 18 -47.80 -17.96 18.72
C LYS A 18 -46.43 -18.34 19.25
N GLU A 19 -46.21 -19.60 19.51
CA GLU A 19 -44.90 -20.18 19.72
C GLU A 19 -44.06 -20.00 18.46
N THR A 20 -43.05 -19.18 18.51
CA THR A 20 -42.02 -19.05 17.49
C THR A 20 -40.99 -20.14 17.73
N LYS A 21 -41.08 -21.26 16.96
CA LYS A 21 -39.97 -22.21 16.82
C LYS A 21 -38.77 -21.49 16.22
N ALA A 22 -37.74 -21.30 17.03
CA ALA A 22 -36.42 -20.89 16.57
C ALA A 22 -35.86 -21.97 15.60
N LYS A 23 -35.81 -21.66 14.31
CA LYS A 23 -35.01 -22.41 13.36
C LYS A 23 -33.54 -22.23 13.73
N LYS A 24 -32.93 -23.28 14.28
CA LYS A 24 -31.46 -23.40 14.30
C LYS A 24 -30.97 -23.42 12.84
N THR A 25 -30.45 -22.32 12.35
CA THR A 25 -29.62 -22.26 11.16
C THR A 25 -28.31 -22.94 11.52
N THR A 26 -28.20 -24.22 11.23
CA THR A 26 -26.90 -24.88 11.09
C THR A 26 -26.20 -24.20 9.92
N THR A 27 -25.25 -23.31 10.20
CA THR A 27 -24.23 -22.91 9.24
C THR A 27 -23.46 -24.18 8.90
N ALA A 28 -23.77 -24.77 7.76
CA ALA A 28 -22.95 -25.82 7.17
C ALA A 28 -21.56 -25.14 6.94
N ALA A 29 -20.53 -25.68 7.58
CA ALA A 29 -19.15 -25.35 7.28
C ALA A 29 -18.97 -25.57 5.77
N LYS A 30 -18.58 -24.51 5.04
CA LYS A 30 -18.14 -24.65 3.65
C LYS A 30 -17.03 -25.71 3.65
N PRO A 31 -17.04 -26.66 2.69
CA PRO A 31 -15.95 -27.61 2.56
C PRO A 31 -14.67 -26.78 2.37
N ALA A 32 -13.59 -27.17 3.07
CA ALA A 32 -12.27 -26.60 2.88
C ALA A 32 -11.99 -26.57 1.37
N VAL A 33 -11.83 -25.39 0.82
CA VAL A 33 -11.47 -25.23 -0.59
C VAL A 33 -10.06 -25.79 -0.69
N ASN A 34 -9.91 -26.99 -1.24
CA ASN A 34 -8.61 -27.47 -1.70
C ASN A 34 -8.12 -26.47 -2.73
N ASP A 35 -7.26 -25.56 -2.31
CA ASP A 35 -6.70 -24.52 -3.17
C ASP A 35 -5.68 -25.15 -4.14
N THR A 36 -6.18 -25.78 -5.19
CA THR A 36 -5.38 -26.35 -6.28
C THR A 36 -4.58 -25.29 -7.05
N ARG A 37 -4.76 -24.00 -6.71
CA ARG A 37 -4.05 -22.85 -7.30
C ARG A 37 -2.68 -22.61 -6.68
N ILE A 38 -2.36 -23.23 -5.54
CA ILE A 38 -1.01 -23.21 -4.96
C ILE A 38 -0.24 -24.39 -5.55
N GLU A 39 0.55 -24.17 -6.59
CA GLU A 39 1.40 -25.20 -7.21
C GLU A 39 2.49 -25.76 -6.27
N ARG A 40 2.74 -25.12 -5.12
CA ARG A 40 3.67 -25.58 -4.08
C ARG A 40 2.91 -25.82 -2.78
N GLN A 41 2.66 -27.08 -2.44
CA GLN A 41 2.46 -27.46 -1.04
C GLN A 41 3.82 -27.32 -0.34
N ILE A 42 4.06 -26.16 0.25
CA ILE A 42 5.29 -25.93 1.01
C ILE A 42 5.06 -26.55 2.39
N ASP A 43 5.83 -27.60 2.69
CA ASP A 43 5.95 -28.07 4.07
C ASP A 43 6.63 -26.96 4.91
N PRO A 44 5.97 -26.42 5.96
CA PRO A 44 6.49 -25.30 6.75
C PRO A 44 7.86 -25.55 7.37
N ALA A 45 8.13 -26.81 7.80
CA ALA A 45 9.41 -27.16 8.40
C ALA A 45 10.55 -27.11 7.37
N THR A 46 10.33 -27.70 6.21
CA THR A 46 11.29 -27.68 5.10
C THR A 46 11.54 -26.23 4.64
N ALA A 47 10.49 -25.44 4.46
CA ALA A 47 10.62 -24.06 3.99
C ALA A 47 11.42 -23.16 4.95
N LEU A 48 11.17 -23.27 6.27
CA LEU A 48 11.92 -22.51 7.26
C LEU A 48 13.38 -22.98 7.34
N THR A 49 13.63 -24.29 7.33
CA THR A 49 14.98 -24.86 7.39
C THR A 49 15.80 -24.42 6.17
N GLU A 50 15.25 -24.53 4.96
CA GLU A 50 15.92 -24.07 3.73
C GLU A 50 16.17 -22.56 3.75
N ALA A 51 15.26 -21.76 4.28
CA ALA A 51 15.45 -20.32 4.42
C ALA A 51 16.59 -19.99 5.40
N LEU A 52 16.66 -20.67 6.55
CA LEU A 52 17.73 -20.49 7.54
C LEU A 52 19.09 -20.90 6.96
N ASP A 53 19.16 -22.05 6.31
CA ASP A 53 20.41 -22.52 5.67
C ASP A 53 20.86 -21.53 4.58
N ARG A 54 19.98 -21.14 3.66
CA ARG A 54 20.29 -20.20 2.57
C ARG A 54 20.72 -18.82 3.06
N MET A 55 20.07 -18.30 4.11
CA MET A 55 20.30 -16.92 4.59
C MET A 55 21.47 -16.84 5.59
N TYR A 56 21.67 -17.88 6.39
CA TYR A 56 22.58 -17.82 7.55
C TYR A 56 23.51 -19.04 7.69
N GLY A 57 23.34 -20.08 6.87
CA GLY A 57 24.16 -21.30 6.95
C GLY A 57 23.99 -22.06 8.28
N CYS A 58 22.79 -22.01 8.87
CA CYS A 58 22.50 -22.68 10.13
C CYS A 58 21.13 -23.38 10.09
N ASP A 59 20.96 -24.33 11.01
CA ASP A 59 19.69 -24.98 11.26
C ASP A 59 18.88 -24.25 12.36
N LEU A 60 17.65 -24.72 12.61
CA LEU A 60 16.74 -24.11 13.60
C LEU A 60 17.30 -24.12 15.01
N SER A 61 18.09 -25.15 15.38
CA SER A 61 18.65 -25.30 16.73
C SER A 61 19.79 -24.34 17.03
N ALA A 62 20.48 -23.87 15.98
CA ALA A 62 21.61 -22.95 16.10
C ALA A 62 21.20 -21.48 15.78
N ALA A 63 20.00 -21.27 15.25
CA ALA A 63 19.53 -19.95 14.84
C ALA A 63 19.08 -19.09 16.02
N THR A 64 19.40 -17.80 15.98
CA THR A 64 18.85 -16.81 16.92
C THR A 64 17.39 -16.47 16.58
N GLU A 65 16.61 -15.98 17.56
CA GLU A 65 15.23 -15.55 17.35
C GLU A 65 15.11 -14.53 16.20
N LYS A 66 16.04 -13.59 16.05
CA LYS A 66 16.09 -12.61 14.94
C LYS A 66 16.30 -13.27 13.58
N GLN A 67 17.13 -14.31 13.51
CA GLN A 67 17.33 -15.08 12.27
C GLN A 67 16.08 -15.88 11.92
N ILE A 68 15.47 -16.53 12.91
CA ILE A 68 14.20 -17.26 12.74
C ILE A 68 13.10 -16.31 12.26
N TYR A 69 12.92 -15.16 12.91
CA TYR A 69 11.96 -14.13 12.48
C TYR A 69 12.16 -13.75 11.00
N ARG A 70 13.38 -13.38 10.60
CA ARG A 70 13.67 -12.97 9.24
C ARG A 70 13.47 -14.09 8.22
N ALA A 71 13.86 -15.31 8.54
CA ALA A 71 13.67 -16.47 7.68
C ALA A 71 12.18 -16.80 7.52
N LEU A 72 11.41 -16.75 8.60
CA LEU A 72 9.96 -16.99 8.60
C LEU A 72 9.22 -15.92 7.80
N CYS A 73 9.53 -14.63 8.01
CA CYS A 73 8.96 -13.53 7.22
C CYS A 73 9.29 -13.67 5.72
N THR A 74 10.53 -14.05 5.39
CA THR A 74 10.95 -14.27 4.00
C THR A 74 10.14 -15.39 3.35
N THR A 75 9.98 -16.52 4.04
CA THR A 75 9.20 -17.67 3.55
C THR A 75 7.74 -17.29 3.30
N VAL A 76 7.12 -16.60 4.27
CA VAL A 76 5.73 -16.14 4.14
C VAL A 76 5.57 -15.13 3.00
N ARG A 77 6.50 -14.18 2.87
CA ARG A 77 6.49 -13.20 1.79
C ARG A 77 6.62 -13.86 0.41
N GLU A 78 7.49 -14.85 0.25
CA GLU A 78 7.63 -15.60 -1.01
C GLU A 78 6.34 -16.34 -1.36
N LEU A 79 5.69 -16.96 -0.40
CA LEU A 79 4.39 -17.62 -0.59
C LEU A 79 3.32 -16.61 -1.03
N LEU A 80 3.24 -15.45 -0.39
CA LEU A 80 2.30 -14.38 -0.76
C LEU A 80 2.59 -13.81 -2.15
N ALA A 81 3.85 -13.70 -2.52
CA ALA A 81 4.26 -13.27 -3.86
C ALA A 81 3.82 -14.27 -4.95
N ASP A 82 3.94 -15.56 -4.68
CA ASP A 82 3.44 -16.60 -5.59
C ASP A 82 1.91 -16.57 -5.71
N LYS A 83 1.19 -16.46 -4.59
CA LYS A 83 -0.27 -16.26 -4.60
C LYS A 83 -0.66 -15.02 -5.42
N ASN A 84 0.03 -13.90 -5.22
CA ASN A 84 -0.22 -12.67 -5.97
C ASN A 84 0.01 -12.85 -7.48
N ARG A 85 1.09 -13.55 -7.87
CA ARG A 85 1.40 -13.84 -9.28
C ARG A 85 0.29 -14.65 -9.95
N ILE A 86 -0.19 -15.69 -9.27
CA ILE A 86 -1.29 -16.55 -9.77
C ILE A 86 -2.57 -15.74 -9.88
N PHE A 87 -2.95 -15.04 -8.81
CA PHE A 87 -4.15 -14.22 -8.75
C PHE A 87 -4.20 -13.12 -9.81
N ASN A 88 -3.07 -12.43 -10.02
CA ASN A 88 -2.97 -11.40 -11.07
C ASN A 88 -3.16 -12.01 -12.47
N ARG A 89 -2.55 -13.17 -12.77
CA ARG A 89 -2.72 -13.85 -14.07
C ARG A 89 -4.18 -14.19 -14.32
N GLU A 90 -4.87 -14.78 -13.32
CA GLU A 90 -6.29 -15.12 -13.45
C GLU A 90 -7.17 -13.87 -13.68
N ASN A 91 -6.88 -12.75 -13.02
CA ASN A 91 -7.61 -11.52 -13.22
C ASN A 91 -7.35 -10.89 -14.59
N GLU A 92 -6.11 -10.99 -15.11
CA GLU A 92 -5.74 -10.56 -16.44
C GLU A 92 -6.44 -11.39 -17.52
N ASP A 93 -6.51 -12.72 -17.34
CA ASP A 93 -7.22 -13.65 -18.26
C ASP A 93 -8.73 -13.41 -18.27
N LYS A 94 -9.30 -13.05 -17.13
CA LYS A 94 -10.74 -12.73 -16.98
C LYS A 94 -11.06 -11.27 -17.31
N GLU A 95 -10.06 -10.47 -17.69
CA GLU A 95 -10.18 -9.03 -17.97
C GLU A 95 -10.91 -8.23 -16.89
N LYS A 96 -10.74 -8.59 -15.62
CA LYS A 96 -11.36 -7.87 -14.51
C LYS A 96 -10.89 -6.42 -14.45
N LYS A 97 -11.79 -5.51 -14.06
CA LYS A 97 -11.45 -4.11 -13.78
C LYS A 97 -10.56 -4.05 -12.55
N GLU A 98 -9.40 -3.40 -12.67
CA GLU A 98 -8.44 -3.23 -11.58
C GLU A 98 -8.79 -1.98 -10.76
N VAL A 99 -8.72 -2.10 -9.43
CA VAL A 99 -8.92 -1.00 -8.50
C VAL A 99 -7.58 -0.56 -7.94
N TYR A 100 -7.32 0.73 -7.99
CA TYR A 100 -6.13 1.36 -7.41
C TYR A 100 -6.57 2.32 -6.30
N TYR A 101 -5.98 2.18 -5.13
CA TYR A 101 -6.30 2.99 -3.96
C TYR A 101 -5.08 3.81 -3.55
N MET A 102 -5.14 5.13 -3.74
CA MET A 102 -4.06 6.05 -3.42
C MET A 102 -4.29 6.70 -2.06
N SER A 103 -3.37 6.49 -1.13
CA SER A 103 -3.41 7.07 0.20
C SER A 103 -2.02 7.42 0.70
N MET A 104 -1.91 8.51 1.46
CA MET A 104 -0.69 8.85 2.18
C MET A 104 -0.40 7.91 3.34
N GLU A 105 -1.40 7.16 3.78
CA GLU A 105 -1.32 6.25 4.93
C GLU A 105 -1.93 4.89 4.64
N PHE A 106 -1.27 3.85 5.15
CA PHE A 106 -1.82 2.51 5.32
C PHE A 106 -1.40 1.97 6.70
N LEU A 107 -2.29 2.04 7.69
CA LEU A 107 -2.02 1.53 9.03
C LEU A 107 -2.26 0.02 9.07
N VAL A 108 -1.31 -0.75 8.56
CA VAL A 108 -1.42 -2.20 8.39
C VAL A 108 -1.17 -2.98 9.69
N GLY A 109 -0.45 -2.39 10.66
CA GLY A 109 -0.06 -3.05 11.89
C GLY A 109 1.13 -4.01 11.69
N THR A 110 1.21 -5.05 12.54
CA THR A 110 2.17 -6.14 12.41
C THR A 110 1.75 -7.13 11.32
N SER A 111 2.71 -7.74 10.65
CA SER A 111 2.45 -8.55 9.46
C SER A 111 2.54 -10.06 9.69
N LEU A 112 3.47 -10.53 10.51
CA LEU A 112 3.78 -11.96 10.62
C LEU A 112 2.59 -12.78 11.12
N ARG A 113 2.04 -12.41 12.27
CA ARG A 113 0.92 -13.13 12.88
C ARG A 113 -0.32 -13.10 11.99
N ASN A 114 -0.63 -11.94 11.44
CA ASN A 114 -1.78 -11.77 10.54
C ASN A 114 -1.66 -12.65 9.29
N ASN A 115 -0.48 -12.66 8.66
CA ASN A 115 -0.25 -13.46 7.46
C ASN A 115 -0.28 -14.97 7.77
N LEU A 116 0.33 -15.42 8.87
CA LEU A 116 0.28 -16.84 9.27
C LEU A 116 -1.16 -17.29 9.54
N PHE A 117 -1.96 -16.44 10.21
CA PHE A 117 -3.37 -16.71 10.47
C PHE A 117 -4.18 -16.80 9.17
N ASN A 118 -4.06 -15.81 8.29
CA ASN A 118 -4.78 -15.76 7.01
C ASN A 118 -4.42 -16.91 6.07
N LEU A 119 -3.19 -17.40 6.13
CA LEU A 119 -2.69 -18.53 5.34
C LEU A 119 -3.00 -19.90 5.98
N GLY A 120 -3.54 -19.93 7.22
CA GLY A 120 -3.78 -21.16 7.96
C GLY A 120 -2.51 -21.89 8.41
N LEU A 121 -1.39 -21.18 8.51
CA LEU A 121 -0.07 -21.73 8.84
C LEU A 121 0.34 -21.55 10.32
N GLU A 122 -0.43 -20.76 11.09
CA GLU A 122 -0.05 -20.41 12.46
C GLU A 122 0.15 -21.65 13.34
N THR A 123 -0.78 -22.59 13.31
CA THR A 123 -0.71 -23.81 14.14
C THR A 123 0.52 -24.66 13.80
N GLN A 124 0.85 -24.79 12.54
CA GLN A 124 1.97 -25.61 12.07
C GLN A 124 3.31 -24.98 12.49
N TYR A 125 3.50 -23.67 12.29
CA TYR A 125 4.73 -23.00 12.73
C TYR A 125 4.84 -22.90 14.24
N ARG A 126 3.72 -22.72 14.96
CA ARG A 126 3.70 -22.76 16.43
C ARG A 126 4.21 -24.09 16.95
N GLN A 127 3.71 -25.22 16.42
CA GLN A 127 4.15 -26.54 16.81
C GLN A 127 5.63 -26.78 16.46
N LEU A 128 6.05 -26.43 15.25
CA LEU A 128 7.43 -26.56 14.80
C LEU A 128 8.43 -25.84 15.73
N LEU A 129 8.11 -24.59 16.08
CA LEU A 129 8.96 -23.78 16.96
C LEU A 129 8.95 -24.32 18.40
N GLN A 130 7.78 -24.73 18.90
CA GLN A 130 7.65 -25.33 20.23
C GLN A 130 8.46 -26.62 20.37
N ASP A 131 8.47 -27.48 19.34
CA ASP A 131 9.26 -28.72 19.31
C ASP A 131 10.77 -28.43 19.34
N ALA A 132 11.19 -27.26 18.86
CA ALA A 132 12.55 -26.73 18.95
C ALA A 132 12.82 -25.94 20.25
N GLY A 133 11.86 -25.87 21.17
CA GLY A 133 11.99 -25.13 22.44
C GLY A 133 11.87 -23.61 22.32
N ILE A 134 11.26 -23.12 21.22
CA ILE A 134 11.12 -21.69 20.91
C ILE A 134 9.64 -21.29 21.05
N ASP A 135 9.38 -20.21 21.81
CA ASP A 135 8.04 -19.64 21.89
C ASP A 135 7.79 -18.69 20.70
N ILE A 136 6.78 -19.00 19.90
CA ILE A 136 6.40 -18.15 18.74
C ILE A 136 6.01 -16.73 19.16
N GLU A 137 5.53 -16.51 20.39
CA GLU A 137 5.19 -15.17 20.89
C GLU A 137 6.43 -14.27 20.98
N HIS A 138 7.62 -14.82 21.26
CA HIS A 138 8.88 -14.08 21.20
C HIS A 138 9.22 -13.68 19.76
N ILE A 139 8.92 -14.55 18.79
CA ILE A 139 9.12 -14.24 17.37
C ILE A 139 8.15 -13.16 16.92
N TYR A 140 6.88 -13.20 17.33
CA TYR A 140 5.89 -12.15 17.04
C TYR A 140 6.27 -10.80 17.65
N ALA A 141 6.89 -10.78 18.84
CA ALA A 141 7.35 -9.56 19.47
C ALA A 141 8.47 -8.83 18.72
N LEU A 142 9.13 -9.50 17.77
CA LEU A 142 10.14 -8.91 16.89
C LEU A 142 9.53 -8.22 15.67
N ASP A 143 8.24 -8.46 15.34
CA ASP A 143 7.57 -7.90 14.17
C ASP A 143 7.08 -6.47 14.47
N PRO A 144 7.68 -5.44 13.87
CA PRO A 144 7.29 -4.07 14.16
C PRO A 144 5.95 -3.72 13.52
N ASP A 145 5.22 -2.79 14.13
CA ASP A 145 4.17 -2.07 13.43
C ASP A 145 4.80 -1.27 12.28
N ALA A 146 4.28 -1.45 11.07
CA ALA A 146 4.78 -0.71 9.92
C ALA A 146 4.48 0.79 10.07
N GLY A 147 5.52 1.62 9.99
CA GLY A 147 5.45 3.08 10.13
C GLY A 147 4.81 3.78 8.92
N LEU A 148 3.71 3.21 8.40
CA LEU A 148 3.05 3.62 7.17
C LEU A 148 1.72 4.33 7.41
N GLY A 149 1.30 4.50 8.65
CA GLY A 149 0.02 5.12 8.99
C GLY A 149 -0.02 5.64 10.42
N ASN A 150 -1.04 6.42 10.73
CA ASN A 150 -1.19 7.06 12.03
C ASN A 150 -2.60 6.96 12.60
N GLY A 151 -3.64 7.14 11.80
CA GLY A 151 -5.01 7.27 12.29
C GLY A 151 -6.08 6.58 11.46
N GLY A 152 -7.32 7.06 11.57
CA GLY A 152 -8.51 6.47 10.97
C GLY A 152 -8.44 6.34 9.45
N LEU A 153 -7.88 7.35 8.77
CA LEU A 153 -7.70 7.34 7.31
C LEU A 153 -6.80 6.16 6.87
N GLY A 154 -5.66 5.97 7.52
CA GLY A 154 -4.73 4.88 7.23
C GLY A 154 -5.29 3.52 7.61
N ARG A 155 -6.04 3.43 8.74
CA ARG A 155 -6.67 2.17 9.12
C ARG A 155 -7.79 1.75 8.18
N LEU A 156 -8.61 2.69 7.72
CA LEU A 156 -9.65 2.42 6.74
C LEU A 156 -9.05 1.90 5.42
N ALA A 157 -7.98 2.54 4.93
CA ALA A 157 -7.26 2.08 3.74
C ALA A 157 -6.76 0.63 3.88
N SER A 158 -6.20 0.29 5.04
CA SER A 158 -5.74 -1.08 5.33
C SER A 158 -6.89 -2.09 5.41
N CYS A 159 -8.01 -1.70 6.04
CA CYS A 159 -9.21 -2.56 6.10
C CYS A 159 -9.81 -2.80 4.71
N TYR A 160 -9.79 -1.81 3.82
CA TYR A 160 -10.23 -2.01 2.44
C TYR A 160 -9.34 -2.97 1.67
N MET A 161 -8.00 -2.88 1.83
CA MET A 161 -7.08 -3.84 1.22
C MET A 161 -7.33 -5.26 1.70
N ASP A 162 -7.48 -5.43 3.01
CA ASP A 162 -7.75 -6.72 3.64
C ASP A 162 -9.09 -7.32 3.16
N SER A 163 -10.15 -6.51 3.20
CA SER A 163 -11.49 -6.91 2.74
C SER A 163 -11.52 -7.26 1.25
N ALA A 164 -10.92 -6.41 0.40
CA ALA A 164 -10.84 -6.67 -1.04
C ALA A 164 -10.08 -7.96 -1.34
N THR A 165 -9.01 -8.25 -0.59
CA THR A 165 -8.25 -9.49 -0.73
C THR A 165 -9.06 -10.71 -0.28
N GLY A 166 -9.75 -10.62 0.86
CA GLY A 166 -10.65 -11.67 1.33
C GLY A 166 -11.82 -11.97 0.37
N MET A 167 -12.28 -10.96 -0.36
CA MET A 167 -13.34 -11.05 -1.37
C MET A 167 -12.82 -11.35 -2.79
N GLU A 168 -11.53 -11.53 -2.98
CA GLU A 168 -10.88 -11.79 -4.27
C GLU A 168 -11.10 -10.69 -5.34
N TYR A 169 -11.16 -9.42 -4.90
CA TYR A 169 -11.13 -8.28 -5.81
C TYR A 169 -9.68 -7.87 -6.13
N PRO A 170 -9.34 -7.62 -7.42
CA PRO A 170 -8.02 -7.12 -7.79
C PRO A 170 -7.86 -5.66 -7.35
N MET A 171 -7.14 -5.45 -6.27
CA MET A 171 -6.88 -4.13 -5.70
C MET A 171 -5.39 -3.93 -5.46
N THR A 172 -4.88 -2.76 -5.83
CA THR A 172 -3.51 -2.35 -5.54
C THR A 172 -3.54 -1.04 -4.75
N GLY A 173 -2.93 -1.02 -3.58
CA GLY A 173 -2.71 0.20 -2.82
C GLY A 173 -1.43 0.90 -3.26
N PHE A 174 -1.42 2.23 -3.20
CA PHE A 174 -0.22 3.05 -3.41
C PHE A 174 -0.01 4.01 -2.24
N SER A 175 1.22 4.04 -1.73
CA SER A 175 1.67 4.98 -0.70
C SER A 175 3.17 5.27 -0.84
N ILE A 176 3.73 5.95 0.15
CA ILE A 176 5.16 6.22 0.26
C ILE A 176 5.77 5.23 1.26
N ARG A 177 6.97 4.70 0.94
CA ARG A 177 7.78 3.94 1.87
C ARG A 177 8.51 4.93 2.80
N TYR A 178 7.82 5.34 3.85
CA TYR A 178 8.46 6.18 4.85
C TYR A 178 9.56 5.40 5.56
N GLU A 179 10.73 6.01 5.72
CA GLU A 179 11.82 5.43 6.49
C GLU A 179 11.49 5.42 7.99
N PHE A 180 10.83 6.48 8.44
CA PHE A 180 10.35 6.62 9.81
C PHE A 180 8.83 6.86 9.80
N GLY A 181 8.12 6.19 10.73
CA GLY A 181 6.73 6.52 11.02
C GLY A 181 6.59 7.93 11.61
N ILE A 182 5.40 8.27 12.11
CA ILE A 182 5.14 9.63 12.62
C ILE A 182 6.02 9.94 13.83
N PHE A 183 6.03 9.09 14.84
CA PHE A 183 6.96 9.05 15.96
C PHE A 183 6.71 7.83 16.85
N ARG A 184 7.71 7.43 17.63
CA ARG A 184 7.60 6.45 18.70
C ARG A 184 7.40 7.17 20.02
N GLN A 185 6.27 6.94 20.68
CA GLN A 185 5.95 7.56 21.97
C GLN A 185 6.62 6.84 23.12
N LYS A 186 7.21 7.61 24.06
CA LYS A 186 7.64 7.14 25.39
C LYS A 186 7.19 8.12 26.45
N ILE A 187 6.94 7.60 27.65
CA ILE A 187 6.72 8.43 28.83
C ILE A 187 8.04 8.44 29.62
N VAL A 188 8.61 9.63 29.80
CA VAL A 188 9.83 9.86 30.57
C VAL A 188 9.52 10.91 31.62
N ASP A 189 9.74 10.59 32.90
CA ASP A 189 9.44 11.48 34.05
C ASP A 189 8.02 12.05 34.06
N GLY A 190 7.04 11.28 33.58
CA GLY A 190 5.64 11.67 33.49
C GLY A 190 5.27 12.50 32.26
N TRP A 191 6.22 12.78 31.38
CA TRP A 191 6.02 13.55 30.16
C TRP A 191 6.08 12.67 28.91
N GLN A 192 5.24 12.95 27.93
CA GLN A 192 5.32 12.34 26.60
C GLN A 192 6.58 12.85 25.88
N MET A 193 7.40 11.90 25.42
CA MET A 193 8.56 12.17 24.57
C MET A 193 8.38 11.47 23.24
N GLU A 194 8.73 12.15 22.15
CA GLU A 194 8.68 11.66 20.78
C GLU A 194 10.07 11.22 20.32
N PHE A 195 10.15 10.00 19.82
CA PHE A 195 11.39 9.41 19.29
C PHE A 195 11.18 8.99 17.84
N PRO A 196 12.26 8.90 17.03
CA PRO A 196 12.17 8.33 15.70
C PRO A 196 11.56 6.92 15.73
N ASP A 197 10.57 6.69 14.90
CA ASP A 197 9.94 5.37 14.72
C ASP A 197 10.67 4.63 13.59
N ASN A 198 11.80 3.99 13.93
CA ASN A 198 12.60 3.20 12.99
C ASN A 198 12.00 1.79 12.84
N TRP A 199 10.88 1.68 12.18
CA TRP A 199 10.17 0.41 11.96
C TRP A 199 10.92 -0.54 11.01
N LEU A 200 11.91 -0.03 10.27
CA LEU A 200 12.78 -0.81 9.37
C LEU A 200 14.06 -1.33 10.05
N GLU A 201 14.18 -1.21 11.37
CA GLU A 201 15.36 -1.68 12.13
C GLU A 201 15.67 -3.18 11.90
N MET A 202 14.62 -3.99 11.74
CA MET A 202 14.76 -5.42 11.41
C MET A 202 15.04 -5.69 9.92
N GLY A 203 15.18 -4.64 9.09
CA GLY A 203 15.33 -4.70 7.64
C GLY A 203 14.00 -4.74 6.89
N ASP A 204 14.09 -4.71 5.57
CA ASP A 204 12.93 -4.70 4.66
C ASP A 204 12.33 -6.12 4.45
N VAL A 205 12.16 -6.89 5.54
CA VAL A 205 11.78 -8.31 5.45
C VAL A 205 10.45 -8.55 4.72
N TRP A 206 9.50 -7.60 4.83
CA TRP A 206 8.20 -7.68 4.20
C TRP A 206 8.13 -7.05 2.81
N LEU A 207 9.18 -6.33 2.39
CA LEU A 207 9.19 -5.57 1.15
C LEU A 207 10.00 -6.28 0.07
N ARG A 208 9.50 -6.20 -1.17
CA ARG A 208 10.21 -6.63 -2.38
C ARG A 208 10.47 -5.43 -3.27
N THR A 209 11.71 -4.98 -3.31
CA THR A 209 12.12 -3.85 -4.17
C THR A 209 12.15 -4.25 -5.63
N ARG A 210 11.65 -3.36 -6.52
CA ARG A 210 11.68 -3.54 -7.98
C ARG A 210 12.38 -2.35 -8.63
N GLU A 211 13.71 -2.37 -8.64
CA GLU A 211 14.53 -1.30 -9.23
C GLU A 211 14.25 -1.11 -10.74
N ASP A 212 13.97 -2.19 -11.47
CA ASP A 212 13.68 -2.17 -12.92
C ASP A 212 12.34 -1.49 -13.27
N ASP A 213 11.46 -1.32 -12.28
CA ASP A 213 10.17 -0.63 -12.42
C ASP A 213 10.18 0.79 -11.85
N ALA A 214 11.35 1.31 -11.54
CA ALA A 214 11.51 2.68 -11.07
C ALA A 214 11.07 3.68 -12.16
N VAL A 215 10.50 4.81 -11.72
CA VAL A 215 10.02 5.87 -12.60
C VAL A 215 10.60 7.21 -12.21
N GLU A 216 10.81 8.08 -13.20
CA GLU A 216 11.26 9.45 -12.97
C GLU A 216 10.09 10.35 -12.61
N VAL A 217 10.26 11.15 -11.56
CA VAL A 217 9.33 12.21 -11.17
C VAL A 217 10.04 13.55 -11.23
N LYS A 218 9.46 14.50 -11.97
CA LYS A 218 10.05 15.79 -12.27
C LYS A 218 9.50 16.87 -11.33
N PHE A 219 10.37 17.63 -10.69
CA PHE A 219 10.02 18.71 -9.77
C PHE A 219 10.55 20.06 -10.23
N GLY A 220 9.71 21.09 -10.20
CA GLY A 220 10.09 22.46 -10.58
C GLY A 220 10.32 22.61 -12.08
N GLY A 221 11.20 23.54 -12.48
CA GLY A 221 11.45 23.87 -13.85
C GLY A 221 10.41 24.84 -14.42
N GLU A 222 10.40 24.96 -15.73
CA GLU A 222 9.53 25.87 -16.49
C GLU A 222 8.76 25.08 -17.57
N VAL A 223 7.57 25.55 -17.91
CA VAL A 223 6.79 25.01 -19.01
C VAL A 223 7.22 25.71 -20.29
N ARG A 224 7.64 24.94 -21.30
CA ARG A 224 7.90 25.42 -22.65
C ARG A 224 6.81 24.96 -23.59
N GLU A 225 6.24 25.89 -24.32
CA GLU A 225 5.17 25.66 -25.28
C GLU A 225 5.67 25.96 -26.69
N TRP A 226 5.27 25.12 -27.67
CA TRP A 226 5.58 25.37 -29.09
C TRP A 226 4.54 24.68 -29.99
N VAL A 227 4.55 25.05 -31.24
CA VAL A 227 3.79 24.36 -32.28
C VAL A 227 4.79 23.56 -33.12
N ASP A 228 4.53 22.26 -33.30
CA ASP A 228 5.40 21.38 -34.08
C ASP A 228 5.23 21.61 -35.60
N GLU A 229 6.04 20.94 -36.42
CA GLU A 229 6.01 21.07 -37.87
C GLU A 229 4.66 20.63 -38.50
N MET A 230 3.87 19.84 -37.77
CA MET A 230 2.53 19.41 -38.19
C MET A 230 1.40 20.33 -37.68
N GLY A 231 1.76 21.47 -37.08
CA GLY A 231 0.80 22.43 -36.54
C GLY A 231 0.16 22.02 -35.20
N ARG A 232 0.69 21.02 -34.49
CA ARG A 232 0.18 20.57 -33.21
C ARG A 232 0.82 21.35 -32.09
N PHE A 233 0.00 21.80 -31.13
CA PHE A 233 0.47 22.40 -29.89
C PHE A 233 1.18 21.35 -29.02
N LYS A 234 2.38 21.67 -28.55
CA LYS A 234 3.22 20.81 -27.73
C LYS A 234 3.66 21.55 -26.48
N VAL A 235 3.79 20.79 -25.41
CA VAL A 235 4.22 21.27 -24.10
C VAL A 235 5.33 20.38 -23.57
N ALA A 236 6.36 20.96 -22.94
CA ALA A 236 7.37 20.22 -22.23
C ALA A 236 7.80 20.96 -20.97
N GLN A 237 8.07 20.21 -19.92
CA GLN A 237 8.73 20.69 -18.71
C GLN A 237 10.23 20.66 -18.93
N VAL A 238 10.91 21.81 -18.74
CA VAL A 238 12.35 21.98 -18.93
C VAL A 238 13.01 22.55 -17.67
N GLY A 239 14.30 22.25 -17.46
CA GLY A 239 15.03 22.77 -16.30
C GLY A 239 14.56 22.21 -14.94
N TYR A 240 13.91 21.07 -14.94
CA TYR A 240 13.41 20.41 -13.75
C TYR A 240 14.50 19.65 -12.96
N ASN A 241 14.20 19.33 -11.71
CA ASN A 241 14.99 18.41 -10.90
C ASN A 241 14.35 17.03 -10.96
N SER A 242 15.14 16.00 -11.28
CA SER A 242 14.65 14.61 -11.31
C SER A 242 14.83 13.91 -9.97
N VAL A 243 13.80 13.15 -9.60
CA VAL A 243 13.83 12.17 -8.53
C VAL A 243 13.37 10.83 -9.09
N VAL A 244 14.06 9.76 -8.76
CA VAL A 244 13.66 8.40 -9.11
C VAL A 244 12.79 7.84 -8.00
N ALA A 245 11.55 7.50 -8.31
CA ALA A 245 10.64 6.78 -7.43
C ALA A 245 10.83 5.26 -7.65
N VAL A 246 11.26 4.55 -6.60
CA VAL A 246 11.49 3.11 -6.63
C VAL A 246 10.34 2.41 -5.91
N PRO A 247 9.64 1.44 -6.56
CA PRO A 247 8.54 0.73 -5.94
C PRO A 247 9.03 -0.42 -5.07
N HIS A 248 8.38 -0.58 -3.90
CA HIS A 248 8.54 -1.70 -2.99
C HIS A 248 7.18 -2.36 -2.79
N ASP A 249 7.06 -3.63 -3.13
CA ASP A 249 5.82 -4.39 -2.96
C ASP A 249 5.72 -4.97 -1.55
N MET A 250 4.64 -4.66 -0.85
CA MET A 250 4.18 -5.35 0.35
C MET A 250 2.94 -6.17 -0.01
N PHE A 251 2.98 -7.47 0.24
CA PHE A 251 1.87 -8.36 -0.10
C PHE A 251 0.84 -8.41 1.03
N ILE A 252 -0.42 -8.34 0.65
CA ILE A 252 -1.56 -8.37 1.57
C ILE A 252 -2.29 -9.70 1.38
N SER A 253 -2.37 -10.49 2.44
CA SER A 253 -3.15 -11.74 2.47
C SER A 253 -4.61 -11.47 2.76
N GLY A 254 -5.51 -12.33 2.27
CA GLY A 254 -6.91 -12.39 2.68
C GLY A 254 -7.16 -13.62 3.55
N TYR A 255 -8.08 -13.52 4.52
CA TYR A 255 -8.48 -14.65 5.33
C TYR A 255 -9.21 -15.70 4.48
N ASP A 256 -8.78 -16.96 4.54
CA ASP A 256 -9.35 -18.10 3.79
C ASP A 256 -9.57 -17.77 2.29
N SER A 257 -8.61 -17.03 1.69
CA SER A 257 -8.69 -16.56 0.31
C SER A 257 -7.50 -17.04 -0.50
N ALA A 258 -7.74 -17.35 -1.78
CA ALA A 258 -6.67 -17.63 -2.74
C ALA A 258 -5.96 -16.40 -3.23
N ALA A 259 -6.51 -15.20 -3.00
CA ALA A 259 -5.94 -13.94 -3.44
C ALA A 259 -4.79 -13.48 -2.54
N SER A 260 -3.90 -12.74 -3.15
CA SER A 260 -2.97 -11.83 -2.48
C SER A 260 -2.89 -10.55 -3.31
N ASN A 261 -3.18 -9.43 -2.70
CA ASN A 261 -3.06 -8.11 -3.31
C ASN A 261 -1.72 -7.45 -2.98
N ARG A 262 -1.45 -6.28 -3.53
CA ARG A 262 -0.20 -5.54 -3.29
C ARG A 262 -0.47 -4.14 -2.76
N LEU A 263 0.33 -3.73 -1.79
CA LEU A 263 0.56 -2.35 -1.44
C LEU A 263 1.92 -1.94 -1.99
N ILE A 264 1.95 -1.02 -2.95
CA ILE A 264 3.17 -0.51 -3.58
C ILE A 264 3.59 0.77 -2.85
N LEU A 265 4.80 0.75 -2.33
CA LEU A 265 5.37 1.81 -1.52
C LEU A 265 6.52 2.48 -2.28
N TRP A 266 6.43 3.77 -2.52
CA TRP A 266 7.44 4.51 -3.27
C TRP A 266 8.52 5.07 -2.35
N SER A 267 9.80 4.78 -2.63
CA SER A 267 10.93 5.52 -2.05
C SER A 267 11.53 6.46 -3.08
N ALA A 268 12.06 7.58 -2.62
CA ALA A 268 12.69 8.59 -3.45
C ALA A 268 14.22 8.45 -3.43
N LYS A 269 14.84 8.44 -4.62
CA LYS A 269 16.30 8.41 -4.80
C LYS A 269 16.71 9.43 -5.85
N LEU A 270 17.97 9.86 -5.87
CA LEU A 270 18.50 10.58 -7.03
C LEU A 270 18.78 9.66 -8.21
N PRO A 271 18.65 10.15 -9.47
CA PRO A 271 19.06 9.42 -10.66
C PRO A 271 20.56 9.05 -10.67
N GLN A 272 21.38 9.94 -10.12
CA GLN A 272 22.82 9.71 -9.96
C GLN A 272 23.11 9.52 -8.47
N SER A 273 23.53 8.35 -8.08
CA SER A 273 23.65 7.95 -6.68
C SER A 273 24.77 8.63 -5.91
N PHE A 274 25.79 9.21 -6.59
CA PHE A 274 26.93 9.78 -5.89
C PHE A 274 27.74 10.73 -6.77
N ASP A 275 28.06 11.93 -6.27
CA ASP A 275 28.93 12.88 -6.96
C ASP A 275 30.41 12.58 -6.67
N MET A 276 30.96 11.64 -7.46
CA MET A 276 32.38 11.25 -7.37
C MET A 276 33.33 12.42 -7.60
N ALA A 277 32.94 13.41 -8.40
CA ALA A 277 33.81 14.56 -8.70
C ALA A 277 33.87 15.51 -7.49
N ALA A 278 32.75 15.78 -6.84
CA ALA A 278 32.74 16.55 -5.59
C ALA A 278 33.51 15.80 -4.48
N PHE A 279 33.27 14.52 -4.32
CA PHE A 279 33.96 13.67 -3.34
C PHE A 279 35.47 13.67 -3.54
N SER A 280 35.95 13.51 -4.78
CA SER A 280 37.38 13.50 -5.10
C SER A 280 38.06 14.85 -4.89
N ARG A 281 37.31 15.98 -4.88
CA ARG A 281 37.82 17.30 -4.55
C ARG A 281 37.82 17.59 -3.05
N GLY A 282 37.31 16.70 -2.21
CA GLY A 282 37.15 16.89 -0.77
C GLY A 282 35.84 17.58 -0.36
N ASP A 283 34.92 17.81 -1.29
CA ASP A 283 33.58 18.41 -1.05
C ASP A 283 32.59 17.35 -0.56
N TYR A 284 32.89 16.66 0.52
CA TYR A 284 32.13 15.50 1.02
C TYR A 284 30.68 15.84 1.36
N VAL A 285 30.45 17.02 1.96
CA VAL A 285 29.11 17.49 2.30
C VAL A 285 28.27 17.67 1.03
N GLN A 286 28.80 18.33 0.02
CA GLN A 286 28.12 18.58 -1.25
C GLN A 286 27.83 17.26 -2.00
N ALA A 287 28.76 16.30 -1.95
CA ALA A 287 28.60 14.99 -2.58
C ALA A 287 27.41 14.20 -1.99
N LEU A 288 27.10 14.40 -0.70
CA LEU A 288 26.03 13.72 0.03
C LEU A 288 24.71 14.53 0.08
N GLU A 289 24.79 15.87 0.08
CA GLU A 289 23.64 16.74 0.31
C GLU A 289 22.53 16.56 -0.72
N ARG A 290 22.89 16.42 -2.00
CA ARG A 290 21.91 16.20 -3.07
C ARG A 290 21.12 14.92 -2.88
N ASN A 291 21.79 13.82 -2.49
CA ASN A 291 21.13 12.54 -2.20
C ASN A 291 20.19 12.68 -1.02
N ALA A 292 20.66 13.29 0.08
CA ALA A 292 19.84 13.51 1.27
C ALA A 292 18.58 14.33 0.97
N MET A 293 18.66 15.33 0.09
CA MET A 293 17.50 16.15 -0.29
C MET A 293 16.42 15.37 -1.04
N ALA A 294 16.80 14.47 -1.95
CA ALA A 294 15.84 13.62 -2.66
C ALA A 294 15.19 12.60 -1.71
N GLU A 295 16.02 11.92 -0.91
CA GLU A 295 15.56 10.93 0.06
C GLU A 295 14.64 11.53 1.13
N THR A 296 14.79 12.82 1.45
CA THR A 296 13.94 13.54 2.41
C THR A 296 12.43 13.42 2.05
N ILE A 297 12.10 13.31 0.76
CA ILE A 297 10.71 13.18 0.32
C ILE A 297 10.04 11.92 0.90
N SER A 298 10.77 10.83 1.03
CA SER A 298 10.25 9.58 1.61
C SER A 298 10.74 9.31 3.04
N LYS A 299 11.24 10.34 3.76
CA LYS A 299 11.88 10.13 5.05
C LYS A 299 10.89 9.91 6.19
N VAL A 300 9.91 10.80 6.34
CA VAL A 300 9.01 10.83 7.51
C VAL A 300 7.57 10.99 7.08
N LEU A 301 6.68 10.21 7.72
CA LEU A 301 5.23 10.38 7.61
C LEU A 301 4.81 11.69 8.30
N TYR A 302 4.11 12.55 7.56
CA TYR A 302 3.59 13.85 8.04
C TYR A 302 4.65 14.75 8.69
N PRO A 303 5.63 15.24 7.92
CA PRO A 303 6.52 16.28 8.45
C PRO A 303 5.73 17.51 8.86
N ALA A 304 6.23 18.24 9.86
CA ALA A 304 5.62 19.49 10.32
C ALA A 304 5.43 20.48 9.16
N ASP A 305 4.26 21.12 9.08
CA ASP A 305 3.87 22.03 7.99
C ASP A 305 3.45 23.43 8.47
N ASP A 306 3.86 23.80 9.66
CA ASP A 306 3.74 25.16 10.23
C ASP A 306 4.64 26.19 9.54
N HIS A 307 5.64 25.73 8.79
CA HIS A 307 6.58 26.54 8.03
C HIS A 307 6.60 26.18 6.52
N ILE A 308 7.10 27.09 5.70
CA ILE A 308 7.06 26.95 4.23
C ILE A 308 7.81 25.73 3.70
N GLN A 309 8.94 25.34 4.32
CA GLN A 309 9.72 24.18 3.93
C GLN A 309 8.92 22.88 4.14
N GLY A 310 8.22 22.76 5.28
CA GLY A 310 7.37 21.61 5.56
C GLY A 310 6.19 21.51 4.60
N LYS A 311 5.53 22.65 4.30
CA LYS A 311 4.45 22.69 3.29
C LYS A 311 4.93 22.22 1.92
N ARG A 312 6.12 22.70 1.49
CA ARG A 312 6.73 22.27 0.23
C ARG A 312 7.10 20.79 0.23
N LEU A 313 7.62 20.27 1.36
CA LEU A 313 7.96 18.86 1.49
C LEU A 313 6.71 18.00 1.38
N ARG A 314 5.63 18.34 2.10
CA ARG A 314 4.36 17.61 2.01
C ARG A 314 3.77 17.62 0.59
N LEU A 315 3.84 18.74 -0.11
CA LEU A 315 3.41 18.82 -1.50
C LEU A 315 4.27 17.93 -2.41
N LYS A 316 5.59 17.88 -2.19
CA LYS A 316 6.49 16.97 -2.92
C LYS A 316 6.16 15.49 -2.65
N GLN A 317 5.84 15.13 -1.41
CA GLN A 317 5.40 13.78 -1.05
C GLN A 317 4.12 13.39 -1.82
N GLN A 318 3.13 14.28 -1.82
CA GLN A 318 1.87 14.06 -2.53
C GLN A 318 2.08 13.90 -4.04
N TYR A 319 2.91 14.75 -4.64
CA TYR A 319 3.21 14.67 -6.07
C TYR A 319 4.04 13.44 -6.44
N LEU A 320 5.04 13.06 -5.61
CA LEU A 320 5.79 11.80 -5.80
C LEU A 320 4.85 10.60 -5.85
N LEU A 321 3.97 10.49 -4.85
CA LEU A 321 2.98 9.41 -4.78
C LEU A 321 2.11 9.37 -6.04
N VAL A 322 1.55 10.50 -6.44
CA VAL A 322 0.61 10.60 -7.55
C VAL A 322 1.29 10.30 -8.88
N SER A 323 2.38 11.00 -9.18
CA SER A 323 3.05 10.89 -10.49
C SER A 323 3.63 9.49 -10.69
N ALA A 324 4.33 8.95 -9.68
CA ALA A 324 4.88 7.60 -9.77
C ALA A 324 3.79 6.54 -9.95
N SER A 325 2.68 6.65 -9.22
CA SER A 325 1.58 5.69 -9.29
C SER A 325 0.85 5.75 -10.63
N LEU A 326 0.53 6.94 -11.13
CA LEU A 326 -0.14 7.10 -12.43
C LEU A 326 0.73 6.60 -13.59
N GLN A 327 2.03 6.92 -13.60
CA GLN A 327 2.97 6.39 -14.60
C GLN A 327 2.99 4.86 -14.59
N SER A 328 3.03 4.24 -13.41
CA SER A 328 3.00 2.79 -13.25
C SER A 328 1.69 2.17 -13.77
N ILE A 329 0.54 2.78 -13.44
CA ILE A 329 -0.79 2.34 -13.91
C ILE A 329 -0.88 2.44 -15.43
N LEU A 330 -0.52 3.60 -15.99
CA LEU A 330 -0.59 3.84 -17.44
C LEU A 330 0.36 2.92 -18.21
N LYS A 331 1.59 2.73 -17.74
CA LYS A 331 2.56 1.78 -18.34
C LYS A 331 2.00 0.35 -18.37
N ARG A 332 1.40 -0.12 -17.25
CA ARG A 332 0.78 -1.44 -17.16
C ARG A 332 -0.42 -1.57 -18.11
N HIS A 333 -1.30 -0.57 -18.13
CA HIS A 333 -2.47 -0.54 -19.01
C HIS A 333 -2.07 -0.56 -20.49
N TYR A 334 -1.16 0.32 -20.89
CA TYR A 334 -0.70 0.42 -22.29
C TYR A 334 -0.02 -0.85 -22.77
N LYS A 335 0.76 -1.52 -21.91
CA LYS A 335 1.39 -2.81 -22.24
C LYS A 335 0.38 -3.87 -22.67
N LYS A 336 -0.85 -3.83 -22.13
CA LYS A 336 -1.91 -4.79 -22.43
C LYS A 336 -2.83 -4.34 -23.55
N TYR A 337 -3.24 -3.08 -23.55
CA TYR A 337 -4.32 -2.59 -24.40
C TYR A 337 -3.84 -1.71 -25.56
N HIS A 338 -2.63 -1.18 -25.51
CA HIS A 338 -2.01 -0.29 -26.52
C HIS A 338 -2.81 1.00 -26.80
N THR A 339 -3.71 1.38 -25.90
CA THR A 339 -4.53 2.60 -25.95
C THR A 339 -4.90 3.01 -24.53
N TYR A 340 -5.32 4.27 -24.32
CA TYR A 340 -5.94 4.74 -23.07
C TYR A 340 -7.44 5.03 -23.22
N ASP A 341 -8.04 4.85 -24.41
CA ASP A 341 -9.46 5.11 -24.65
C ASP A 341 -10.37 4.29 -23.74
N ASN A 342 -9.96 3.06 -23.40
CA ASN A 342 -10.67 2.15 -22.53
C ASN A 342 -10.18 2.16 -21.07
N LEU A 343 -9.38 3.16 -20.69
CA LEU A 343 -8.78 3.21 -19.33
C LEU A 343 -9.88 3.14 -18.25
N ALA A 344 -10.93 3.94 -18.39
CA ALA A 344 -12.03 3.99 -17.44
C ALA A 344 -12.84 2.67 -17.33
N ASP A 345 -12.83 1.85 -18.38
CA ASP A 345 -13.51 0.55 -18.36
C ASP A 345 -12.71 -0.51 -17.60
N LYS A 346 -11.39 -0.41 -17.63
CA LYS A 346 -10.45 -1.41 -17.08
C LYS A 346 -9.82 -0.98 -15.76
N VAL A 347 -9.85 0.30 -15.42
CA VAL A 347 -9.18 0.89 -14.27
C VAL A 347 -10.15 1.78 -13.50
N ALA A 348 -10.12 1.68 -12.16
CA ALA A 348 -10.73 2.63 -11.24
C ALA A 348 -9.65 3.08 -10.23
N ILE A 349 -9.46 4.38 -10.10
CA ILE A 349 -8.51 4.97 -9.16
C ILE A 349 -9.29 5.73 -8.09
N HIS A 350 -9.11 5.34 -6.83
CA HIS A 350 -9.72 6.01 -5.69
C HIS A 350 -8.72 6.92 -4.97
N ILE A 351 -9.10 8.19 -4.80
CA ILE A 351 -8.34 9.22 -4.11
C ILE A 351 -8.81 9.28 -2.66
N ASN A 352 -7.94 8.90 -1.73
CA ASN A 352 -8.23 8.90 -0.30
C ASN A 352 -7.88 10.24 0.32
N ASP A 353 -8.89 11.10 0.56
CA ASP A 353 -8.78 12.50 0.96
C ASP A 353 -8.09 13.39 -0.11
N THR A 354 -7.78 14.63 0.24
CA THR A 354 -7.17 15.63 -0.64
C THR A 354 -5.69 15.38 -0.93
N HIS A 355 -5.02 14.52 -0.16
CA HIS A 355 -3.59 14.28 -0.30
C HIS A 355 -3.19 13.84 -1.73
N PRO A 356 -3.84 12.86 -2.37
CA PRO A 356 -3.55 12.51 -3.76
C PRO A 356 -4.42 13.24 -4.79
N ALA A 357 -5.03 14.38 -4.46
CA ALA A 357 -5.90 15.12 -5.39
C ALA A 357 -5.17 15.61 -6.66
N LEU A 358 -3.85 15.75 -6.62
CA LEU A 358 -3.02 16.00 -7.81
C LEU A 358 -3.14 14.91 -8.89
N CYS A 359 -3.80 13.78 -8.60
CA CYS A 359 -4.15 12.77 -9.62
C CYS A 359 -4.91 13.37 -10.79
N VAL A 360 -5.79 14.34 -10.54
CA VAL A 360 -6.60 14.98 -11.61
C VAL A 360 -5.72 15.71 -12.60
N PRO A 361 -4.94 16.73 -12.21
CA PRO A 361 -4.09 17.44 -13.16
C PRO A 361 -2.94 16.58 -13.71
N GLU A 362 -2.40 15.63 -12.93
CA GLU A 362 -1.30 14.80 -13.41
C GLU A 362 -1.76 13.76 -14.43
N LEU A 363 -2.96 13.16 -14.28
CA LEU A 363 -3.51 12.27 -15.31
C LEU A 363 -3.79 13.05 -16.59
N MET A 364 -4.33 14.28 -16.48
CA MET A 364 -4.51 15.17 -17.63
C MET A 364 -3.17 15.48 -18.31
N ARG A 365 -2.15 15.86 -17.55
CA ARG A 365 -0.81 16.13 -18.08
C ARG A 365 -0.23 14.92 -18.82
N LEU A 366 -0.30 13.74 -18.23
CA LEU A 366 0.22 12.52 -18.86
C LEU A 366 -0.52 12.21 -20.17
N LEU A 367 -1.84 12.30 -20.19
CA LEU A 367 -2.63 12.01 -21.39
C LEU A 367 -2.43 13.08 -22.48
N VAL A 368 -2.42 14.35 -22.13
CA VAL A 368 -2.33 15.45 -23.10
C VAL A 368 -0.89 15.68 -23.55
N ASP A 369 0.03 15.90 -22.60
CA ASP A 369 1.40 16.35 -22.91
C ASP A 369 2.31 15.20 -23.36
N GLU A 370 2.11 13.99 -22.83
CA GLU A 370 2.99 12.85 -23.12
C GLU A 370 2.38 11.86 -24.13
N HIS A 371 1.04 11.78 -24.20
CA HIS A 371 0.35 10.82 -25.07
C HIS A 371 -0.51 11.44 -26.17
N ASP A 372 -0.43 12.77 -26.38
CA ASP A 372 -1.07 13.51 -27.48
C ASP A 372 -2.62 13.40 -27.53
N TYR A 373 -3.28 13.16 -26.37
CA TYR A 373 -4.75 13.19 -26.30
C TYR A 373 -5.28 14.62 -26.36
N GLY A 374 -6.42 14.81 -27.02
CA GLY A 374 -7.13 16.08 -26.94
C GLY A 374 -7.67 16.34 -25.52
N TRP A 375 -7.77 17.62 -25.14
CA TRP A 375 -8.20 18.03 -23.79
C TRP A 375 -9.54 17.41 -23.38
N ASP A 376 -10.56 17.49 -24.21
CA ASP A 376 -11.90 16.99 -23.88
C ASP A 376 -11.92 15.46 -23.71
N GLN A 377 -11.18 14.74 -24.54
CA GLN A 377 -11.05 13.29 -24.46
C GLN A 377 -10.29 12.88 -23.17
N ALA A 378 -9.17 13.54 -22.88
CA ALA A 378 -8.40 13.30 -21.66
C ALA A 378 -9.23 13.61 -20.40
N TRP A 379 -10.04 14.69 -20.45
CA TRP A 379 -10.93 15.07 -19.36
C TRP A 379 -12.03 14.04 -19.13
N ASP A 380 -12.67 13.54 -20.18
CA ASP A 380 -13.69 12.49 -20.07
C ASP A 380 -13.12 11.19 -19.48
N ILE A 381 -11.93 10.76 -19.92
CA ILE A 381 -11.21 9.62 -19.35
C ILE A 381 -10.91 9.86 -17.87
N THR A 382 -10.39 11.04 -17.52
CA THR A 382 -10.01 11.41 -16.13
C THR A 382 -11.23 11.37 -15.22
N CYS A 383 -12.34 12.00 -15.60
CA CYS A 383 -13.57 12.03 -14.81
C CYS A 383 -14.18 10.64 -14.59
N LYS A 384 -14.07 9.74 -15.56
CA LYS A 384 -14.59 8.36 -15.46
C LYS A 384 -13.68 7.40 -14.72
N THR A 385 -12.38 7.72 -14.60
CA THR A 385 -11.38 6.86 -13.99
C THR A 385 -11.19 7.15 -12.49
N LEU A 386 -11.28 8.44 -12.09
CA LEU A 386 -11.01 8.90 -10.74
C LEU A 386 -12.27 8.96 -9.87
N SER A 387 -12.13 8.59 -8.62
CA SER A 387 -13.15 8.76 -7.56
C SER A 387 -12.48 9.29 -6.29
N TYR A 388 -13.25 9.93 -5.42
CA TYR A 388 -12.75 10.67 -4.26
C TYR A 388 -13.59 10.41 -3.00
N THR A 389 -12.93 10.27 -1.86
CA THR A 389 -13.57 10.27 -0.55
C THR A 389 -12.96 11.36 0.32
N ASN A 390 -13.80 12.23 0.87
CA ASN A 390 -13.41 13.23 1.87
C ASN A 390 -13.42 12.61 3.29
N HIS A 391 -12.37 12.90 4.07
CA HIS A 391 -12.24 12.47 5.47
C HIS A 391 -12.21 13.64 6.46
N THR A 392 -12.18 14.87 5.96
CA THR A 392 -12.03 16.08 6.78
C THR A 392 -13.32 16.89 6.81
N VAL A 393 -13.56 17.57 7.92
CA VAL A 393 -14.65 18.56 8.03
C VAL A 393 -14.14 19.87 7.45
N MET A 394 -14.89 20.47 6.54
CA MET A 394 -14.62 21.84 6.10
C MET A 394 -15.01 22.81 7.23
N SER A 395 -14.10 23.74 7.52
CA SER A 395 -14.33 24.82 8.49
C SER A 395 -15.34 25.84 7.98
#